data_9fba42796b90a8c73c53bdf805191880
#
_entry.id   9fba42796b90a8c73c53bdf805191880
#
_cell.length_a   1.000
_cell.length_b   1.000
_cell.length_c   1.000
_cell.angle_alpha   90.00
_cell.angle_beta   90.00
_cell.angle_gamma   90.00
#
_symmetry.space_group_name_H-M   'P 1'
#
loop_
_entity.id
_entity.type
_entity.pdbx_description
1 polymer ?
#
loop_
_entity_poly.entity_id
_entity_poly.type
_entity_poly.pdbx_seq_one_letter_code
_entity_poly.pdbx_strand_id
1 'polypeptide(L)'
;GFLVIAALLSWVAFFRVGLGGGEAFTVPVLRFIQSGALQADWALRIDTLTVVMLVVVNTVSALVHIYSIGYMHHDPHRPRFFAYLSLFTFAMLMLVTSDNLVQMFFGWEGVGLASYLLIGFWYQKPSASAAAIKAFVVNRVGDFGFLLGIFGLFVLFGSVDLGTIFANAATYLPAEGAAETGVALDFLGYALSRESALTVVCLLLFMGAMGKSAQVPLHTWLPD
;
A
#
# COMPACT_ATOMS: atom_id res chain seq x y z
N GLY A 1 20.35 -12.12 8.46
CA GLY A 1 20.10 -12.29 9.90
C GLY A 1 18.73 -11.77 10.32
N PHE A 2 18.55 -10.46 10.46
CA PHE A 2 17.31 -9.84 11.00
C PHE A 2 16.03 -10.19 10.23
N LEU A 3 16.10 -10.32 8.93
CA LEU A 3 14.93 -10.66 8.09
C LEU A 3 14.40 -12.08 8.38
N VAL A 4 15.28 -13.04 8.66
CA VAL A 4 14.87 -14.39 9.07
C VAL A 4 14.19 -14.36 10.44
N ILE A 5 14.70 -13.56 11.37
CA ILE A 5 14.07 -13.34 12.67
C ILE A 5 12.68 -12.70 12.49
N ALA A 6 12.58 -11.69 11.65
CA ALA A 6 11.30 -11.05 11.32
C ALA A 6 10.30 -12.05 10.71
N ALA A 7 10.75 -12.96 9.83
CA ALA A 7 9.90 -13.99 9.27
C ALA A 7 9.39 -14.95 10.37
N LEU A 8 10.26 -15.42 11.27
CA LEU A 8 9.85 -16.29 12.39
C LEU A 8 8.85 -15.58 13.32
N LEU A 9 9.09 -14.30 13.66
CA LEU A 9 8.18 -13.51 14.48
C LEU A 9 6.83 -13.29 13.79
N SER A 10 6.82 -13.14 12.47
CA SER A 10 5.57 -13.03 11.68
C SER A 10 4.73 -14.31 11.78
N TRP A 11 5.35 -15.47 11.76
CA TRP A 11 4.66 -16.74 11.99
C TRP A 11 4.09 -16.85 13.40
N VAL A 12 4.82 -16.39 14.41
CA VAL A 12 4.30 -16.33 15.80
C VAL A 12 3.07 -15.40 15.89
N ALA A 13 3.13 -14.23 15.26
CA ALA A 13 2.01 -13.30 15.21
C ALA A 13 0.80 -13.91 14.48
N PHE A 14 1.04 -14.60 13.37
CA PHE A 14 0.00 -15.29 12.60
C PHE A 14 -0.72 -16.36 13.44
N PHE A 15 0.03 -17.20 14.15
CA PHE A 15 -0.59 -18.22 15.00
C PHE A 15 -1.37 -17.61 16.18
N ARG A 16 -0.90 -16.49 16.72
CA ARG A 16 -1.59 -15.82 17.84
C ARG A 16 -2.82 -15.04 17.41
N VAL A 17 -2.72 -14.20 16.38
CA VAL A 17 -3.80 -13.28 15.96
C VAL A 17 -4.64 -13.91 14.85
N GLY A 18 -4.02 -14.55 13.86
CA GLY A 18 -4.72 -15.09 12.69
C GLY A 18 -5.53 -16.36 13.00
N LEU A 19 -4.97 -17.30 13.77
CA LEU A 19 -5.58 -18.59 14.07
C LEU A 19 -6.00 -18.71 15.55
N GLY A 20 -5.30 -18.04 16.46
CA GLY A 20 -5.52 -18.17 17.90
C GLY A 20 -6.65 -17.30 18.46
N GLY A 21 -7.39 -16.58 17.63
CA GLY A 21 -8.48 -15.70 18.07
C GLY A 21 -8.02 -14.49 18.89
N GLY A 22 -6.73 -14.09 18.77
CA GLY A 22 -6.22 -12.88 19.41
C GLY A 22 -6.90 -11.63 18.84
N GLU A 23 -7.20 -10.67 19.69
CA GLU A 23 -7.78 -9.41 19.26
C GLU A 23 -6.80 -8.62 18.39
N ALA A 24 -7.36 -7.89 17.41
CA ALA A 24 -6.60 -6.92 16.64
C ALA A 24 -6.15 -5.76 17.54
N PHE A 25 -4.95 -5.27 17.34
CA PHE A 25 -4.41 -4.15 18.11
C PHE A 25 -3.57 -3.22 17.24
N THR A 26 -3.45 -1.97 17.69
CA THR A 26 -2.61 -0.96 17.03
C THR A 26 -1.51 -0.51 17.98
N VAL A 27 -0.28 -0.45 17.48
CA VAL A 27 0.89 0.05 18.21
C VAL A 27 1.24 1.45 17.71
N PRO A 28 1.00 2.51 18.49
CA PRO A 28 1.39 3.86 18.11
C PRO A 28 2.91 3.98 18.15
N VAL A 29 3.50 4.59 17.10
CA VAL A 29 4.96 4.79 16.98
C VAL A 29 5.32 6.26 17.18
N LEU A 30 4.73 7.15 16.38
CA LEU A 30 4.97 8.59 16.48
C LEU A 30 3.85 9.41 15.84
N ARG A 31 3.74 10.66 16.22
CA ARG A 31 2.89 11.65 15.54
C ARG A 31 3.57 12.07 14.25
N PHE A 32 2.87 11.95 13.13
CA PHE A 32 3.47 12.21 11.81
C PHE A 32 2.95 13.52 11.20
N ILE A 33 1.64 13.60 10.90
CA ILE A 33 1.03 14.80 10.33
C ILE A 33 -0.16 15.21 11.20
N GLN A 34 -0.14 16.48 11.64
CA GLN A 34 -1.25 17.09 12.34
C GLN A 34 -1.46 18.51 11.78
N SER A 35 -2.52 18.69 11.01
CA SER A 35 -2.86 19.99 10.40
C SER A 35 -4.37 20.15 10.35
N GLY A 36 -4.91 20.96 11.27
CA GLY A 36 -6.36 21.15 11.39
C GLY A 36 -7.10 19.81 11.62
N ALA A 37 -8.04 19.49 10.76
CA ALA A 37 -8.79 18.23 10.82
C ALA A 37 -7.99 17.01 10.34
N LEU A 38 -6.91 17.22 9.58
CA LEU A 38 -6.08 16.11 9.10
C LEU A 38 -5.15 15.65 10.20
N GLN A 39 -5.38 14.43 10.68
CA GLN A 39 -4.53 13.74 11.63
C GLN A 39 -4.12 12.39 11.02
N ALA A 40 -2.82 12.17 10.90
CA ALA A 40 -2.24 10.91 10.43
C ALA A 40 -1.04 10.59 11.31
N ASP A 41 -1.23 9.70 12.26
CA ASP A 41 -0.17 9.22 13.13
C ASP A 41 0.53 8.02 12.49
N TRP A 42 1.79 7.80 12.82
CA TRP A 42 2.49 6.61 12.43
C TRP A 42 2.21 5.52 13.44
N ALA A 43 1.47 4.51 13.03
CA ALA A 43 1.07 3.40 13.86
C ALA A 43 1.15 2.07 13.10
N LEU A 44 1.30 0.97 13.84
CA LEU A 44 1.33 -0.38 13.27
C LEU A 44 0.04 -1.09 13.66
N ARG A 45 -0.83 -1.30 12.68
CA ARG A 45 -2.06 -2.07 12.83
C ARG A 45 -1.77 -3.55 12.63
N ILE A 46 -2.17 -4.35 13.60
CA ILE A 46 -1.98 -5.80 13.60
C ILE A 46 -3.36 -6.46 13.71
N ASP A 47 -3.90 -6.87 12.58
CA ASP A 47 -5.14 -7.62 12.45
C ASP A 47 -4.91 -8.92 11.65
N THR A 48 -5.94 -9.69 11.41
CA THR A 48 -5.86 -10.97 10.69
C THR A 48 -5.28 -10.80 9.28
N LEU A 49 -5.69 -9.77 8.56
CA LEU A 49 -5.16 -9.50 7.21
C LEU A 49 -3.68 -9.12 7.26
N THR A 50 -3.32 -8.25 8.21
CA THR A 50 -1.94 -7.81 8.40
C THR A 50 -1.01 -8.98 8.71
N VAL A 51 -1.37 -9.88 9.64
CA VAL A 51 -0.48 -11.01 10.00
C VAL A 51 -0.31 -12.00 8.86
N VAL A 52 -1.34 -12.22 8.03
CA VAL A 52 -1.21 -13.01 6.79
C VAL A 52 -0.18 -12.37 5.85
N MET A 53 -0.31 -11.06 5.62
CA MET A 53 0.62 -10.33 4.75
C MET A 53 2.04 -10.27 5.34
N LEU A 54 2.19 -10.14 6.66
CA LEU A 54 3.50 -10.17 7.32
C LEU A 54 4.22 -11.50 7.10
N VAL A 55 3.50 -12.64 7.19
CA VAL A 55 4.06 -13.96 6.91
C VAL A 55 4.53 -14.04 5.46
N VAL A 56 3.67 -13.65 4.52
CA VAL A 56 4.01 -13.71 3.09
C VAL A 56 5.22 -12.83 2.78
N VAL A 57 5.18 -11.56 3.18
CA VAL A 57 6.24 -10.59 2.88
C VAL A 57 7.57 -11.00 3.50
N ASN A 58 7.60 -11.28 4.81
CA ASN A 58 8.85 -11.57 5.50
C ASN A 58 9.43 -12.92 5.10
N THR A 59 8.60 -13.96 4.89
CA THR A 59 9.08 -15.29 4.49
C THR A 59 9.67 -15.25 3.09
N VAL A 60 8.94 -14.69 2.13
CA VAL A 60 9.41 -14.58 0.73
C VAL A 60 10.65 -13.70 0.67
N SER A 61 10.66 -12.55 1.35
CA SER A 61 11.81 -11.66 1.37
C SER A 61 13.05 -12.34 1.99
N ALA A 62 12.89 -13.10 3.09
CA ALA A 62 14.00 -13.84 3.70
C ALA A 62 14.58 -14.87 2.72
N LEU A 63 13.73 -15.65 2.04
CA LEU A 63 14.16 -16.64 1.04
C LEU A 63 14.85 -15.97 -0.16
N VAL A 64 14.30 -14.87 -0.68
CA VAL A 64 14.91 -14.12 -1.78
C VAL A 64 16.27 -13.55 -1.39
N HIS A 65 16.41 -13.00 -0.17
CA HIS A 65 17.71 -12.53 0.31
C HIS A 65 18.73 -13.67 0.40
N ILE A 66 18.35 -14.85 0.93
CA ILE A 66 19.24 -16.01 1.01
C ILE A 66 19.63 -16.47 -0.40
N TYR A 67 18.68 -16.62 -1.31
CA TYR A 67 18.91 -16.98 -2.70
C TYR A 67 19.86 -15.99 -3.39
N SER A 68 19.66 -14.71 -3.18
CA SER A 68 20.46 -13.64 -3.79
C SER A 68 21.91 -13.62 -3.34
N ILE A 69 22.27 -14.30 -2.24
CA ILE A 69 23.68 -14.47 -1.84
C ILE A 69 24.47 -15.21 -2.93
N GLY A 70 23.89 -16.28 -3.47
CA GLY A 70 24.47 -17.01 -4.58
C GLY A 70 24.27 -16.30 -5.94
N TYR A 71 23.03 -15.82 -6.19
CA TYR A 71 22.67 -15.19 -7.46
C TYR A 71 23.56 -13.98 -7.80
N MET A 72 23.83 -13.11 -6.81
CA MET A 72 24.65 -11.89 -6.98
C MET A 72 26.12 -12.09 -6.60
N HIS A 73 26.60 -13.32 -6.48
CA HIS A 73 27.96 -13.60 -5.98
C HIS A 73 29.05 -12.95 -6.83
N HIS A 74 28.88 -12.95 -8.14
CA HIS A 74 29.87 -12.43 -9.11
C HIS A 74 29.64 -10.97 -9.50
N ASP A 75 28.55 -10.32 -9.03
CA ASP A 75 28.23 -8.92 -9.38
C ASP A 75 28.97 -7.96 -8.43
N PRO A 76 29.75 -6.99 -8.96
CA PRO A 76 30.47 -6.01 -8.13
C PRO A 76 29.56 -5.07 -7.35
N HIS A 77 28.30 -4.93 -7.77
CA HIS A 77 27.31 -4.04 -7.13
C HIS A 77 26.37 -4.78 -6.15
N ARG A 78 26.75 -5.96 -5.69
CA ARG A 78 26.00 -6.77 -4.73
C ARG A 78 25.48 -5.99 -3.50
N PRO A 79 26.26 -5.11 -2.83
CA PRO A 79 25.77 -4.35 -1.69
C PRO A 79 24.59 -3.43 -2.05
N ARG A 80 24.62 -2.81 -3.23
CA ARG A 80 23.54 -1.96 -3.73
C ARG A 80 22.25 -2.77 -3.96
N PHE A 81 22.37 -3.98 -4.54
CA PHE A 81 21.22 -4.88 -4.74
C PHE A 81 20.53 -5.21 -3.42
N PHE A 82 21.29 -5.61 -2.40
CA PHE A 82 20.74 -5.93 -1.08
C PHE A 82 20.15 -4.71 -0.37
N ALA A 83 20.70 -3.53 -0.57
CA ALA A 83 20.13 -2.30 -0.06
C ALA A 83 18.74 -2.02 -0.67
N TYR A 84 18.60 -2.15 -2.00
CA TYR A 84 17.33 -1.96 -2.69
C TYR A 84 16.29 -3.03 -2.29
N LEU A 85 16.72 -4.28 -2.16
CA LEU A 85 15.84 -5.37 -1.73
C LEU A 85 15.35 -5.19 -0.29
N SER A 86 16.23 -4.69 0.60
CA SER A 86 15.87 -4.35 1.97
C SER A 86 14.93 -3.13 2.03
N LEU A 87 15.17 -2.12 1.18
CA LEU A 87 14.27 -0.96 1.04
C LEU A 87 12.88 -1.38 0.58
N PHE A 88 12.80 -2.29 -0.41
CA PHE A 88 11.54 -2.84 -0.87
C PHE A 88 10.77 -3.53 0.27
N THR A 89 11.46 -4.39 1.02
CA THR A 89 10.85 -5.08 2.16
C THR A 89 10.36 -4.11 3.22
N PHE A 90 11.17 -3.11 3.57
CA PHE A 90 10.77 -2.06 4.52
C PHE A 90 9.52 -1.32 4.06
N ALA A 91 9.51 -0.85 2.81
CA ALA A 91 8.36 -0.13 2.26
C ALA A 91 7.08 -0.99 2.24
N MET A 92 7.23 -2.28 1.89
CA MET A 92 6.11 -3.22 1.89
C MET A 92 5.58 -3.48 3.30
N LEU A 93 6.46 -3.58 4.30
CA LEU A 93 6.03 -3.70 5.71
C LEU A 93 5.30 -2.45 6.18
N MET A 94 5.77 -1.25 5.83
CA MET A 94 5.08 0.01 6.15
C MET A 94 3.70 0.10 5.50
N LEU A 95 3.55 -0.45 4.30
CA LEU A 95 2.28 -0.52 3.60
C LEU A 95 1.29 -1.45 4.31
N VAL A 96 1.69 -2.70 4.57
CA VAL A 96 0.75 -3.72 5.10
C VAL A 96 0.40 -3.54 6.56
N THR A 97 1.21 -2.81 7.34
CA THR A 97 0.94 -2.49 8.75
C THR A 97 0.33 -1.11 8.95
N SER A 98 0.00 -0.40 7.88
CA SER A 98 -0.55 0.96 7.99
C SER A 98 -1.90 0.99 8.69
N ASP A 99 -2.08 1.94 9.59
CA ASP A 99 -3.34 2.18 10.31
C ASP A 99 -4.18 3.29 9.66
N ASN A 100 -3.57 4.08 8.78
CA ASN A 100 -4.24 5.13 8.05
C ASN A 100 -3.77 5.19 6.58
N LEU A 101 -4.58 5.85 5.75
CA LEU A 101 -4.36 5.94 4.30
C LEU A 101 -3.11 6.75 3.91
N VAL A 102 -2.69 7.71 4.73
CA VAL A 102 -1.49 8.51 4.46
C VAL A 102 -0.23 7.66 4.66
N GLN A 103 -0.16 6.90 5.74
CA GLN A 103 0.93 5.95 5.98
C GLN A 103 0.92 4.83 4.92
N MET A 104 -0.27 4.34 4.53
CA MET A 104 -0.42 3.38 3.45
C MET A 104 0.15 3.93 2.14
N PHE A 105 -0.15 5.18 1.81
CA PHE A 105 0.38 5.84 0.61
C PHE A 105 1.90 6.00 0.66
N PHE A 106 2.48 6.30 1.82
CA PHE A 106 3.93 6.31 1.99
C PHE A 106 4.57 4.96 1.62
N GLY A 107 4.03 3.86 2.16
CA GLY A 107 4.50 2.52 1.80
C GLY A 107 4.28 2.19 0.33
N TRP A 108 3.13 2.60 -0.22
CA TRP A 108 2.74 2.45 -1.62
C TRP A 108 3.75 3.09 -2.59
N GLU A 109 4.15 4.32 -2.30
CA GLU A 109 5.16 5.05 -3.05
C GLU A 109 6.56 4.45 -2.86
N GLY A 110 6.85 4.02 -1.62
CA GLY A 110 8.13 3.38 -1.28
C GLY A 110 8.38 2.09 -2.05
N VAL A 111 7.36 1.21 -2.19
CA VAL A 111 7.50 -0.01 -3.02
C VAL A 111 7.64 0.33 -4.50
N GLY A 112 6.96 1.38 -4.98
CA GLY A 112 7.13 1.88 -6.35
C GLY A 112 8.55 2.34 -6.64
N LEU A 113 9.14 3.13 -5.74
CA LEU A 113 10.53 3.58 -5.84
C LEU A 113 11.51 2.41 -5.78
N ALA A 114 11.34 1.49 -4.83
CA ALA A 114 12.23 0.33 -4.69
C ALA A 114 12.14 -0.59 -5.93
N SER A 115 10.95 -0.77 -6.49
CA SER A 115 10.74 -1.49 -7.75
C SER A 115 11.48 -0.83 -8.91
N TYR A 116 11.36 0.48 -9.07
CA TYR A 116 12.10 1.25 -10.08
C TYR A 116 13.61 1.01 -9.97
N LEU A 117 14.16 1.08 -8.74
CA LEU A 117 15.59 0.86 -8.50
C LEU A 117 16.03 -0.58 -8.78
N LEU A 118 15.17 -1.56 -8.53
CA LEU A 118 15.45 -2.97 -8.79
C LEU A 118 15.34 -3.33 -10.27
N ILE A 119 14.33 -2.84 -10.97
CA ILE A 119 14.17 -3.04 -12.42
C ILE A 119 15.35 -2.38 -13.17
N GLY A 120 15.69 -1.13 -12.80
CA GLY A 120 16.82 -0.40 -13.34
C GLY A 120 18.18 -0.73 -12.71
N PHE A 121 18.32 -1.88 -12.02
CA PHE A 121 19.55 -2.20 -11.28
C PHE A 121 20.79 -2.14 -12.16
N TRP A 122 20.74 -2.72 -13.36
CA TRP A 122 21.79 -2.61 -14.38
C TRP A 122 21.54 -1.40 -15.29
N TYR A 123 21.50 -0.20 -14.72
CA TYR A 123 21.16 1.06 -15.39
C TYR A 123 22.05 1.39 -16.60
N GLN A 124 23.20 0.76 -16.71
CA GLN A 124 24.09 0.88 -17.90
C GLN A 124 23.49 0.20 -19.14
N LYS A 125 22.51 -0.70 -18.97
CA LYS A 125 21.78 -1.30 -20.07
C LYS A 125 20.60 -0.41 -20.45
N PRO A 126 20.53 0.14 -21.68
CA PRO A 126 19.43 1.02 -22.09
C PRO A 126 18.06 0.37 -21.94
N SER A 127 17.95 -0.94 -22.17
CA SER A 127 16.70 -1.70 -22.00
C SER A 127 16.21 -1.71 -20.56
N ALA A 128 17.11 -1.94 -19.58
CA ALA A 128 16.76 -1.93 -18.18
C ALA A 128 16.32 -0.54 -17.70
N SER A 129 17.00 0.52 -18.16
CA SER A 129 16.60 1.90 -17.84
C SER A 129 15.25 2.25 -18.46
N ALA A 130 14.98 1.86 -19.69
CA ALA A 130 13.70 2.07 -20.35
C ALA A 130 12.56 1.33 -19.64
N ALA A 131 12.77 0.06 -19.27
CA ALA A 131 11.82 -0.74 -18.52
C ALA A 131 11.50 -0.12 -17.14
N ALA A 132 12.54 0.35 -16.43
CA ALA A 132 12.36 1.01 -15.13
C ALA A 132 11.54 2.30 -15.24
N ILE A 133 11.84 3.15 -16.22
CA ILE A 133 11.08 4.39 -16.48
C ILE A 133 9.64 4.06 -16.85
N LYS A 134 9.42 3.09 -17.74
CA LYS A 134 8.08 2.67 -18.14
C LYS A 134 7.27 2.17 -16.95
N ALA A 135 7.84 1.27 -16.14
CA ALA A 135 7.19 0.77 -14.94
C ALA A 135 6.83 1.90 -13.97
N PHE A 136 7.76 2.83 -13.75
CA PHE A 136 7.53 3.97 -12.85
C PHE A 136 6.39 4.87 -13.36
N VAL A 137 6.42 5.28 -14.63
CA VAL A 137 5.43 6.20 -15.20
C VAL A 137 4.04 5.57 -15.25
N VAL A 138 3.93 4.30 -15.69
CA VAL A 138 2.63 3.61 -15.76
C VAL A 138 2.02 3.44 -14.38
N ASN A 139 2.82 3.06 -13.38
CA ASN A 139 2.34 2.96 -12.00
C ASN A 139 1.91 4.32 -11.44
N ARG A 140 2.59 5.41 -11.80
CA ARG A 140 2.26 6.77 -11.34
C ARG A 140 0.86 7.23 -11.78
N VAL A 141 0.38 6.78 -12.93
CA VAL A 141 -1.01 7.01 -13.36
C VAL A 141 -2.00 6.37 -12.36
N GLY A 142 -1.75 5.13 -11.94
CA GLY A 142 -2.55 4.48 -10.90
C GLY A 142 -2.43 5.18 -9.54
N ASP A 143 -1.23 5.57 -9.15
CA ASP A 143 -0.95 6.23 -7.88
C ASP A 143 -1.66 7.59 -7.77
N PHE A 144 -1.82 8.30 -8.88
CA PHE A 144 -2.62 9.53 -8.93
C PHE A 144 -4.10 9.26 -8.62
N GLY A 145 -4.69 8.21 -9.20
CA GLY A 145 -6.04 7.78 -8.87
C GLY A 145 -6.18 7.41 -7.39
N PHE A 146 -5.20 6.67 -6.84
CA PHE A 146 -5.17 6.29 -5.43
C PHE A 146 -5.16 7.52 -4.51
N LEU A 147 -4.34 8.53 -4.82
CA LEU A 147 -4.26 9.78 -4.06
C LEU A 147 -5.59 10.56 -4.09
N LEU A 148 -6.22 10.66 -5.25
CA LEU A 148 -7.56 11.27 -5.37
C LEU A 148 -8.60 10.51 -4.54
N GLY A 149 -8.53 9.18 -4.51
CA GLY A 149 -9.37 8.33 -3.66
C GLY A 149 -9.18 8.64 -2.16
N ILE A 150 -7.94 8.81 -1.71
CA ILE A 150 -7.63 9.21 -0.31
C ILE A 150 -8.24 10.57 0.00
N PHE A 151 -8.10 11.55 -0.89
CA PHE A 151 -8.70 12.87 -0.70
C PHE A 151 -10.23 12.79 -0.66
N GLY A 152 -10.82 11.98 -1.54
CA GLY A 152 -12.26 11.73 -1.53
C GLY A 152 -12.74 11.15 -0.21
N LEU A 153 -12.07 10.12 0.33
CA LEU A 153 -12.40 9.55 1.65
C LEU A 153 -12.27 10.58 2.78
N PHE A 154 -11.22 11.41 2.74
CA PHE A 154 -11.08 12.48 3.72
C PHE A 154 -12.22 13.50 3.66
N VAL A 155 -12.65 13.86 2.47
CA VAL A 155 -13.80 14.78 2.31
C VAL A 155 -15.12 14.15 2.80
N LEU A 156 -15.34 12.85 2.54
CA LEU A 156 -16.55 12.15 2.93
C LEU A 156 -16.63 11.84 4.43
N PHE A 157 -15.52 11.44 5.05
CA PHE A 157 -15.49 10.95 6.43
C PHE A 157 -14.78 11.89 7.42
N GLY A 158 -14.11 12.95 6.95
CA GLY A 158 -13.32 13.85 7.79
C GLY A 158 -12.08 13.22 8.41
N SER A 159 -11.72 12.00 7.99
CA SER A 159 -10.62 11.22 8.55
C SER A 159 -9.91 10.39 7.47
N VAL A 160 -8.63 10.11 7.69
CA VAL A 160 -7.83 9.16 6.91
C VAL A 160 -7.55 7.86 7.66
N ASP A 161 -8.03 7.75 8.89
CA ASP A 161 -7.89 6.57 9.76
C ASP A 161 -8.80 5.44 9.27
N LEU A 162 -8.23 4.25 9.07
CA LEU A 162 -8.96 3.09 8.55
C LEU A 162 -10.06 2.61 9.49
N GLY A 163 -9.80 2.62 10.81
CA GLY A 163 -10.79 2.22 11.81
C GLY A 163 -12.00 3.13 11.78
N THR A 164 -11.78 4.45 11.75
CA THR A 164 -12.83 5.47 11.67
C THR A 164 -13.63 5.36 10.37
N ILE A 165 -12.96 5.17 9.23
CA ILE A 165 -13.62 5.03 7.93
C ILE A 165 -14.50 3.79 7.93
N PHE A 166 -13.99 2.63 8.34
CA PHE A 166 -14.76 1.38 8.35
C PHE A 166 -15.94 1.40 9.33
N ALA A 167 -15.77 2.00 10.51
CA ALA A 167 -16.86 2.14 11.48
C ALA A 167 -18.00 3.01 10.94
N ASN A 168 -17.70 4.04 10.16
CA ASN A 168 -18.70 4.97 9.64
C ASN A 168 -19.22 4.58 8.25
N ALA A 169 -18.54 3.72 7.51
CA ALA A 169 -18.93 3.36 6.13
C ALA A 169 -20.34 2.76 6.06
N ALA A 170 -20.71 1.87 6.98
CA ALA A 170 -22.02 1.24 7.01
C ALA A 170 -23.17 2.23 7.31
N THR A 171 -22.91 3.25 8.13
CA THR A 171 -23.88 4.27 8.49
C THR A 171 -23.93 5.44 7.48
N TYR A 172 -22.91 5.55 6.65
CA TYR A 172 -22.82 6.57 5.62
C TYR A 172 -23.81 6.33 4.47
N LEU A 173 -24.07 5.07 4.15
CA LEU A 173 -25.03 4.69 3.14
C LEU A 173 -26.47 4.83 3.68
N PRO A 174 -27.43 5.30 2.86
CA PRO A 174 -28.82 5.36 3.25
C PRO A 174 -29.36 3.97 3.55
N ALA A 175 -30.36 3.86 4.44
CA ALA A 175 -31.07 2.60 4.66
C ALA A 175 -31.71 2.11 3.35
N GLU A 176 -31.80 0.80 3.18
CA GLU A 176 -32.35 0.16 1.99
C GLU A 176 -33.76 0.71 1.68
N GLY A 177 -33.95 1.29 0.49
CA GLY A 177 -35.21 1.92 0.07
C GLY A 177 -35.43 3.36 0.53
N ALA A 178 -34.51 3.99 1.24
CA ALA A 178 -34.58 5.42 1.57
C ALA A 178 -34.15 6.27 0.38
N ALA A 179 -34.91 7.35 0.09
CA ALA A 179 -34.52 8.29 -0.94
C ALA A 179 -33.26 9.05 -0.54
N GLU A 180 -32.24 9.01 -1.37
CA GLU A 180 -31.04 9.85 -1.17
C GLU A 180 -31.38 11.32 -1.38
N THR A 181 -31.24 12.13 -0.33
CA THR A 181 -31.44 13.57 -0.39
C THR A 181 -30.11 14.27 -0.13
N GLY A 182 -29.64 15.03 -1.13
CA GLY A 182 -28.48 15.92 -1.01
C GLY A 182 -27.24 15.47 -1.80
N VAL A 183 -26.37 16.45 -2.01
CA VAL A 183 -25.05 16.27 -2.66
C VAL A 183 -24.04 15.91 -1.58
N ALA A 184 -23.37 14.78 -1.73
CA ALA A 184 -22.32 14.33 -0.82
C ALA A 184 -20.94 14.82 -1.22
N LEU A 185 -20.70 14.89 -2.54
CA LEU A 185 -19.42 15.30 -3.12
C LEU A 185 -19.68 15.97 -4.47
N ASP A 186 -19.01 17.08 -4.74
CA ASP A 186 -18.89 17.63 -6.09
C ASP A 186 -17.57 17.13 -6.69
N PHE A 187 -17.65 16.34 -7.73
CA PHE A 187 -16.47 15.79 -8.40
C PHE A 187 -16.50 16.20 -9.87
N LEU A 188 -15.52 17.02 -10.28
CA LEU A 188 -15.40 17.57 -11.65
C LEU A 188 -16.68 18.28 -12.15
N GLY A 189 -17.41 18.96 -11.26
CA GLY A 189 -18.66 19.66 -11.58
C GLY A 189 -19.91 18.77 -11.59
N TYR A 190 -19.78 17.50 -11.19
CA TYR A 190 -20.90 16.58 -11.03
C TYR A 190 -21.24 16.43 -9.55
N ALA A 191 -22.46 16.78 -9.20
CA ALA A 191 -23.00 16.57 -7.87
C ALA A 191 -23.31 15.08 -7.65
N LEU A 192 -22.58 14.43 -6.76
CA LEU A 192 -22.70 13.00 -6.47
C LEU A 192 -23.52 12.77 -5.19
N SER A 193 -24.42 11.79 -5.22
CA SER A 193 -25.07 11.22 -4.05
C SER A 193 -24.06 10.48 -3.16
N ARG A 194 -24.45 10.09 -1.94
CA ARG A 194 -23.54 9.35 -1.02
C ARG A 194 -23.04 8.03 -1.60
N GLU A 195 -23.94 7.26 -2.20
CA GLU A 195 -23.61 5.98 -2.82
C GLU A 195 -22.68 6.18 -4.03
N SER A 196 -23.04 7.10 -4.93
CA SER A 196 -22.23 7.43 -6.11
C SER A 196 -20.84 7.97 -5.71
N ALA A 197 -20.77 8.84 -4.70
CA ALA A 197 -19.52 9.39 -4.20
C ALA A 197 -18.59 8.29 -3.64
N LEU A 198 -19.13 7.40 -2.82
CA LEU A 198 -18.37 6.28 -2.28
C LEU A 198 -17.90 5.33 -3.38
N THR A 199 -18.75 5.04 -4.35
CA THR A 199 -18.40 4.21 -5.52
C THR A 199 -17.26 4.83 -6.33
N VAL A 200 -17.34 6.13 -6.66
CA VAL A 200 -16.26 6.83 -7.38
C VAL A 200 -14.96 6.80 -6.61
N VAL A 201 -15.00 7.06 -5.31
CA VAL A 201 -13.80 7.03 -4.46
C VAL A 201 -13.19 5.63 -4.40
N CYS A 202 -13.99 4.58 -4.27
CA CYS A 202 -13.52 3.19 -4.30
C CYS A 202 -12.89 2.83 -5.67
N LEU A 203 -13.48 3.28 -6.77
CA LEU A 203 -12.92 3.08 -8.11
C LEU A 203 -11.58 3.82 -8.29
N LEU A 204 -11.42 5.01 -7.71
CA LEU A 204 -10.17 5.76 -7.72
C LEU A 204 -9.08 5.03 -6.91
N LEU A 205 -9.42 4.49 -5.74
CA LEU A 205 -8.49 3.64 -4.97
C LEU A 205 -8.13 2.37 -5.74
N PHE A 206 -9.11 1.75 -6.39
CA PHE A 206 -8.90 0.55 -7.22
C PHE A 206 -8.00 0.83 -8.43
N MET A 207 -8.06 2.04 -9.01
CA MET A 207 -7.15 2.45 -10.08
C MET A 207 -5.68 2.34 -9.64
N GLY A 208 -5.36 2.71 -8.40
CA GLY A 208 -4.03 2.49 -7.82
C GLY A 208 -3.67 1.02 -7.76
N ALA A 209 -4.59 0.17 -7.28
CA ALA A 209 -4.38 -1.27 -7.21
C ALA A 209 -4.17 -1.90 -8.60
N MET A 210 -4.89 -1.41 -9.62
CA MET A 210 -4.72 -1.84 -11.02
C MET A 210 -3.31 -1.57 -11.54
N GLY A 211 -2.73 -0.42 -11.21
CA GLY A 211 -1.35 -0.07 -11.59
C GLY A 211 -0.34 -1.05 -11.03
N LYS A 212 -0.34 -1.27 -9.72
CA LYS A 212 0.60 -2.18 -9.04
C LYS A 212 0.40 -3.65 -9.42
N SER A 213 -0.84 -4.05 -9.72
CA SER A 213 -1.19 -5.43 -10.08
C SER A 213 -1.12 -5.69 -11.59
N ALA A 214 -0.62 -4.74 -12.37
CA ALA A 214 -0.52 -4.83 -13.83
C ALA A 214 -1.84 -5.26 -14.49
N GLN A 215 -2.95 -4.69 -14.04
CA GLN A 215 -4.27 -4.92 -14.64
C GLN A 215 -4.47 -4.05 -15.90
N VAL A 216 -5.28 -4.54 -16.85
CA VAL A 216 -5.63 -3.76 -18.05
C VAL A 216 -6.39 -2.49 -17.65
N PRO A 217 -6.00 -1.29 -18.15
CA PRO A 217 -5.00 -0.99 -19.20
C PRO A 217 -3.57 -0.70 -18.67
N LEU A 218 -3.30 -0.79 -17.36
CA LEU A 218 -2.01 -0.43 -16.74
C LEU A 218 -1.01 -1.60 -16.67
N HIS A 219 -1.16 -2.62 -17.52
CA HIS A 219 -0.35 -3.85 -17.51
C HIS A 219 0.94 -3.76 -18.33
N THR A 220 1.12 -2.72 -19.12
CA THR A 220 2.14 -2.64 -20.17
C THR A 220 3.58 -2.60 -19.67
N TRP A 221 3.80 -2.41 -18.38
CA TRP A 221 5.12 -2.38 -17.77
C TRP A 221 5.63 -3.76 -17.35
N LEU A 222 4.73 -4.72 -17.10
CA LEU A 222 5.09 -6.03 -16.55
C LEU A 222 5.90 -6.93 -17.53
N PRO A 223 5.65 -6.92 -18.86
CA PRO A 223 6.38 -7.78 -19.80
C PRO A 223 7.83 -7.34 -20.08
N ASP A 224 8.23 -6.11 -19.78
CA ASP A 224 9.57 -5.57 -20.03
C ASP A 224 10.47 -5.86 -18.85
#